data_0e1a8bf32ccbe9fdc3e159e9656825c4
#
_entry.id   0e1a8bf32ccbe9fdc3e159e9656825c4
#
_cell.length_a   1.000
_cell.length_b   1.000
_cell.length_c   1.000
_cell.angle_alpha   90.00
_cell.angle_beta   90.00
_cell.angle_gamma   90.00
#
_symmetry.space_group_name_H-M   'P 1'
#
loop_
_entity.id
_entity.type
_entity.pdbx_description
1 polymer ?
#
loop_
_entity_poly.entity_id
_entity_poly.type
_entity_poly.pdbx_seq_one_letter_code
_entity_poly.pdbx_strand_id
1 'polypeptide(L)'
;YMSSYDVMPGKYNVTLTYGDYTKTSDFIIMPDPRKSISQDDYNKKSQLLRNIHDDVESIYNSLQKMQDVRSQLNDLQNRISSDFNSIFARFL
;
A
#
# COMPACT_ATOMS: atom_id res chain seq x y z
N TYR A 1 2.62 -0.26 -7.84
CA TYR A 1 1.18 -0.47 -8.09
C TYR A 1 0.75 -1.84 -7.58
N MET A 2 -0.27 -1.86 -6.80
CA MET A 2 -0.79 -3.07 -6.18
C MET A 2 -2.29 -3.17 -6.46
N SER A 3 -2.73 -4.25 -7.11
CA SER A 3 -4.16 -4.49 -7.31
C SER A 3 -4.81 -4.91 -6.00
N SER A 4 -6.07 -4.52 -5.79
CA SER A 4 -6.84 -4.97 -4.65
C SER A 4 -7.23 -6.43 -4.81
N TYR A 5 -7.45 -7.11 -3.69
CA TYR A 5 -7.96 -8.48 -3.69
C TYR A 5 -9.50 -8.48 -3.77
N ASP A 6 -10.05 -9.59 -4.24
CA ASP A 6 -11.48 -9.76 -4.36
C ASP A 6 -12.16 -9.80 -2.99
N VAL A 7 -13.36 -9.22 -2.92
CA VAL A 7 -14.19 -9.26 -1.71
C VAL A 7 -14.89 -10.61 -1.61
N MET A 8 -14.98 -11.13 -0.38
CA MET A 8 -15.72 -12.36 -0.13
C MET A 8 -17.24 -12.10 -0.08
N PRO A 9 -18.09 -13.12 -0.34
CA PRO A 9 -19.51 -13.01 -0.11
C PRO A 9 -19.87 -12.64 1.33
N GLY A 10 -20.87 -11.79 1.51
CA GLY A 10 -21.31 -11.34 2.83
C GLY A 10 -22.15 -10.08 2.77
N LYS A 11 -22.39 -9.51 3.94
CA LYS A 11 -23.12 -8.26 4.07
C LYS A 11 -22.15 -7.09 4.07
N TYR A 12 -22.48 -6.06 3.28
CA TYR A 12 -21.69 -4.86 3.13
C TYR A 12 -22.60 -3.64 3.17
N ASN A 13 -22.01 -2.49 3.40
CA ASN A 13 -22.69 -1.22 3.23
C ASN A 13 -21.92 -0.34 2.24
N VAL A 14 -22.63 0.55 1.60
CA VAL A 14 -22.06 1.59 0.74
C VAL A 14 -22.49 2.94 1.27
N THR A 15 -21.55 3.86 1.40
CA THR A 15 -21.78 5.21 1.84
C THR A 15 -21.43 6.19 0.74
N LEU A 16 -22.40 7.01 0.35
CA LEU A 16 -22.21 8.09 -0.59
C LEU A 16 -22.11 9.39 0.18
N THR A 17 -21.03 10.14 -0.03
CA THR A 17 -20.82 11.46 0.58
C THR A 17 -20.64 12.50 -0.51
N TYR A 18 -21.47 13.54 -0.46
CA TYR A 18 -21.39 14.70 -1.34
C TYR A 18 -21.60 15.97 -0.53
N GLY A 19 -20.53 16.72 -0.32
CA GLY A 19 -20.55 17.86 0.59
C GLY A 19 -21.02 17.45 1.99
N ASP A 20 -22.10 18.07 2.48
CA ASP A 20 -22.70 17.73 3.77
C ASP A 20 -23.73 16.59 3.70
N TYR A 21 -23.99 16.08 2.48
CA TYR A 21 -24.94 15.00 2.27
C TYR A 21 -24.24 13.65 2.36
N THR A 22 -24.75 12.78 3.22
CA THR A 22 -24.27 11.42 3.37
C THR A 22 -25.44 10.45 3.41
N LYS A 23 -25.37 9.41 2.60
CA LYS A 23 -26.36 8.34 2.58
C LYS A 23 -25.66 7.00 2.60
N THR A 24 -26.13 6.11 3.47
CA THR A 24 -25.63 4.74 3.59
C THR A 24 -26.73 3.76 3.21
N SER A 25 -26.38 2.74 2.44
CA SER A 25 -27.27 1.66 2.06
C SER A 25 -26.56 0.32 2.27
N ASP A 26 -27.32 -0.68 2.69
CA ASP A 26 -26.82 -2.03 2.87
C ASP A 26 -27.08 -2.86 1.63
N PHE A 27 -26.17 -3.80 1.35
CA PHE A 27 -26.32 -4.76 0.27
C PHE A 27 -25.65 -6.07 0.62
N ILE A 28 -25.98 -7.12 -0.11
CA ILE A 28 -25.44 -8.46 0.11
C ILE A 28 -24.75 -8.90 -1.17
N ILE A 29 -23.50 -9.36 -1.05
CA ILE A 29 -22.80 -10.05 -2.12
C ILE A 29 -23.05 -11.54 -1.94
N MET A 30 -23.67 -12.16 -2.93
CA MET A 30 -23.98 -13.58 -2.92
C MET A 30 -22.82 -14.39 -3.50
N PRO A 31 -22.56 -15.61 -2.97
CA PRO A 31 -21.59 -16.51 -3.60
C PRO A 31 -22.10 -17.00 -4.96
N ASP A 32 -21.18 -17.40 -5.83
CA ASP A 32 -21.51 -18.00 -7.11
C ASP A 32 -22.28 -19.32 -6.87
N PRO A 33 -23.54 -19.44 -7.30
CA PRO A 33 -24.33 -20.64 -7.05
C PRO A 33 -23.81 -21.91 -7.76
N ARG A 34 -22.91 -21.74 -8.74
CA ARG A 34 -22.27 -22.85 -9.44
C ARG A 34 -21.11 -23.46 -8.68
N LYS A 35 -20.64 -22.81 -7.61
CA LYS A 35 -19.53 -23.26 -6.79
C LYS A 35 -20.04 -23.70 -5.42
N SER A 36 -19.57 -24.86 -4.97
CA SER A 36 -19.88 -25.39 -3.64
C SER A 36 -18.72 -25.07 -2.69
N ILE A 37 -18.67 -23.82 -2.24
CA ILE A 37 -17.63 -23.33 -1.32
C ILE A 37 -18.31 -22.91 -0.02
N SER A 38 -17.78 -23.38 1.12
CA SER A 38 -18.30 -23.00 2.42
C SER A 38 -17.93 -21.57 2.78
N GLN A 39 -18.71 -20.94 3.67
CA GLN A 39 -18.40 -19.62 4.19
C GLN A 39 -17.06 -19.61 4.93
N ASP A 40 -16.72 -20.69 5.62
CA ASP A 40 -15.44 -20.82 6.30
C ASP A 40 -14.26 -20.79 5.33
N ASP A 41 -14.38 -21.44 4.18
CA ASP A 41 -13.35 -21.40 3.13
C ASP A 41 -13.21 -20.00 2.52
N TYR A 42 -14.31 -19.29 2.32
CA TYR A 42 -14.27 -17.89 1.90
C TYR A 42 -13.56 -17.01 2.94
N ASN A 43 -13.84 -17.22 4.21
CA ASN A 43 -13.19 -16.48 5.30
C ASN A 43 -11.69 -16.73 5.36
N LYS A 44 -11.27 -17.98 5.22
CA LYS A 44 -9.85 -18.37 5.19
C LYS A 44 -9.14 -17.74 3.99
N LYS A 45 -9.76 -17.79 2.81
CA LYS A 45 -9.22 -17.17 1.61
C LYS A 45 -9.06 -15.66 1.80
N SER A 46 -10.09 -15.00 2.31
CA SER A 46 -10.07 -13.56 2.55
C SER A 46 -8.96 -13.16 3.54
N GLN A 47 -8.80 -13.92 4.61
CA GLN A 47 -7.75 -13.66 5.60
C GLN A 47 -6.35 -13.82 4.99
N LEU A 48 -6.15 -14.86 4.20
CA LEU A 48 -4.88 -15.08 3.50
C LEU A 48 -4.57 -13.94 2.52
N LEU A 49 -5.55 -13.52 1.75
CA LEU A 49 -5.38 -12.41 0.80
C LEU A 49 -5.07 -11.09 1.50
N ARG A 50 -5.69 -10.81 2.64
CA ARG A 50 -5.37 -9.63 3.46
C ARG A 50 -3.94 -9.67 3.97
N ASN A 51 -3.51 -10.81 4.49
CA ASN A 51 -2.15 -10.97 4.99
C ASN A 51 -1.12 -10.74 3.88
N ILE A 52 -1.35 -11.31 2.70
CA ILE A 52 -0.49 -11.10 1.53
C ILE A 52 -0.46 -9.63 1.13
N HIS A 53 -1.62 -8.98 1.08
CA HIS A 53 -1.75 -7.57 0.75
C HIS A 53 -0.94 -6.69 1.72
N ASP A 54 -1.11 -6.93 3.02
CA ASP A 54 -0.44 -6.17 4.07
C ASP A 54 1.09 -6.37 4.02
N ASP A 55 1.53 -7.60 3.76
CA ASP A 55 2.95 -7.92 3.63
C ASP A 55 3.57 -7.22 2.42
N VAL A 56 2.89 -7.24 1.27
CA VAL A 56 3.34 -6.55 0.06
C VAL A 56 3.40 -5.04 0.27
N GLU A 57 2.40 -4.46 0.93
CA GLU A 57 2.40 -3.04 1.28
C GLU A 57 3.56 -2.67 2.21
N SER A 58 3.82 -3.50 3.21
CA SER A 58 4.95 -3.31 4.12
C SER A 58 6.30 -3.36 3.40
N ILE A 59 6.48 -4.30 2.48
CA ILE A 59 7.68 -4.40 1.63
C ILE A 59 7.83 -3.15 0.76
N TYR A 60 6.76 -2.71 0.12
CA TYR A 60 6.77 -1.51 -0.71
C TYR A 60 7.16 -0.26 0.08
N ASN A 61 6.58 -0.07 1.26
CA ASN A 61 6.90 1.05 2.14
C ASN A 61 8.35 1.02 2.61
N SER A 62 8.88 -0.17 2.90
CA SER A 62 10.28 -0.35 3.29
C SER A 62 11.24 0.00 2.15
N LEU A 63 10.90 -0.42 0.92
CA LEU A 63 11.68 -0.05 -0.27
C LEU A 63 11.68 1.45 -0.51
N GLN A 64 10.53 2.11 -0.32
CA GLN A 64 10.43 3.55 -0.46
C GLN A 64 11.33 4.28 0.54
N LYS A 65 11.33 3.84 1.80
CA LYS A 65 12.21 4.39 2.84
C LYS A 65 13.70 4.19 2.50
N MET A 66 14.05 3.01 1.98
CA MET A 66 15.43 2.74 1.55
C MET A 66 15.85 3.67 0.41
N GLN A 67 14.98 3.90 -0.56
CA GLN A 67 15.26 4.82 -1.67
C GLN A 67 15.41 6.26 -1.18
N ASP A 68 14.59 6.70 -0.24
CA ASP A 68 14.69 8.04 0.35
C ASP A 68 16.00 8.24 1.09
N VAL A 69 16.40 7.27 1.92
CA VAL A 69 17.68 7.30 2.62
C VAL A 69 18.85 7.30 1.63
N ARG A 70 18.79 6.46 0.60
CA ARG A 70 19.81 6.41 -0.44
C ARG A 70 19.97 7.75 -1.15
N SER A 71 18.85 8.40 -1.48
CA SER A 71 18.85 9.72 -2.11
C SER A 71 19.50 10.76 -1.20
N GLN A 72 19.14 10.77 0.08
CA GLN A 72 19.74 11.68 1.06
C GLN A 72 21.26 11.46 1.23
N LEU A 73 21.69 10.20 1.24
CA LEU A 73 23.12 9.87 1.31
C LEU A 73 23.86 10.32 0.06
N ASN A 74 23.29 10.15 -1.12
CA ASN A 74 23.89 10.63 -2.36
C ASN A 74 24.01 12.15 -2.38
N ASP A 75 22.96 12.86 -1.93
CA ASP A 75 22.98 14.32 -1.84
C ASP A 75 24.05 14.81 -0.84
N LEU A 76 24.15 14.14 0.30
CA LEU A 76 25.18 14.46 1.31
C LEU A 76 26.58 14.20 0.77
N GLN A 77 26.78 13.07 0.09
CA GLN A 77 28.06 12.75 -0.55
C GLN A 77 28.47 13.80 -1.58
N ASN A 78 27.53 14.25 -2.40
CA ASN A 78 27.78 15.28 -3.40
C ASN A 78 28.14 16.62 -2.76
N ARG A 79 27.47 17.00 -1.67
CA ARG A 79 27.81 18.23 -0.92
C ARG A 79 29.19 18.16 -0.30
N ILE A 80 29.53 17.05 0.33
CA ILE A 80 30.84 16.84 0.93
C ILE A 80 31.94 16.93 -0.14
N SER A 81 31.74 16.29 -1.28
CA SER A 81 32.69 16.35 -2.40
C SER A 81 32.86 17.78 -2.93
N SER A 82 31.76 18.52 -3.06
CA SER A 82 31.77 19.89 -3.53
C SER A 82 32.50 20.80 -2.53
N ASP A 83 32.23 20.68 -1.24
CA ASP A 83 32.86 21.45 -0.18
C ASP A 83 34.37 21.14 -0.08
N PHE A 84 34.73 19.86 -0.20
CA PHE A 84 36.12 19.43 -0.21
C PHE A 84 36.87 20.02 -1.40
N ASN A 85 36.31 19.97 -2.60
CA ASN A 85 36.93 20.58 -3.78
C ASN A 85 37.06 22.09 -3.65
N SER A 86 36.08 22.76 -3.06
CA SER A 86 36.12 24.20 -2.80
C SER A 86 37.23 24.58 -1.82
N ILE A 87 37.37 23.82 -0.74
CA ILE A 87 38.45 24.01 0.25
C ILE A 87 39.80 23.75 -0.40
N PHE A 88 39.92 22.66 -1.16
CA PHE A 88 41.17 22.29 -1.82
C PHE A 88 41.63 23.35 -2.83
N ALA A 89 40.68 23.92 -3.56
CA ALA A 89 40.96 24.98 -4.54
C ALA A 89 41.51 26.25 -3.88
N ARG A 90 41.16 26.52 -2.62
CA ARG A 90 41.70 27.69 -1.86
C ARG A 90 43.15 27.53 -1.46
N PHE A 91 43.65 26.32 -1.37
CA PHE A 91 45.04 26.02 -0.98
C PHE A 91 45.98 25.80 -2.17
N LEU A 92 45.45 25.78 -3.36
CA LEU A 92 46.20 25.70 -4.59
C LEU A 92 46.31 27.07 -5.26
#